data_ea5d430ee5305ceee4f36b0e9ec32f05
#
_entry.id   ea5d430ee5305ceee4f36b0e9ec32f05
#
_cell.length_a   1.000
_cell.length_b   1.000
_cell.length_c   1.000
_cell.angle_alpha   90.00
_cell.angle_beta   90.00
_cell.angle_gamma   90.00
#
_symmetry.space_group_name_H-M   'P 1'
#
loop_
_entity.id
_entity.type
_entity.pdbx_description
1 polymer ?
#
loop_
_entity_poly.entity_id
_entity_poly.type
_entity_poly.pdbx_seq_one_letter_code
_entity_poly.pdbx_strand_id
1 'polypeptide(L)'
;MKKNLFIMFVLFSLIALTAGCGSADKKVSDKNGSEKNTVLKIGATPMPHAEILNFVKPMLAKEGVDLQIIEFSDYVKPNLALSDKELDANFFQHIPYLEKFATERNLPLMSLVKVHIEPMGIYSASIKDIKDVFNGARVSIPNDPTNGGRALSILQAAGLLKLKIGVGVGGTVADIVSNPKELKIVEIEAALLPRSLGDVEISVINSNFAMEANLNPVKDALFSEPKDSPYANVVAIRKGDEKKPEMIKLAKALTSPEVRQFILDKYKGAVIPAF
;
A
#
# COMPACT_ATOMS: atom_id res chain seq x y z
N MET A 1 62.56 -34.40 -10.10
CA MET A 1 63.56 -34.43 -11.18
C MET A 1 63.43 -33.17 -12.02
N LYS A 2 64.51 -32.41 -12.06
CA LYS A 2 65.01 -31.52 -13.15
C LYS A 2 64.04 -30.38 -13.52
N LYS A 3 64.35 -29.16 -13.37
CA LYS A 3 65.53 -28.28 -13.53
C LYS A 3 65.20 -27.21 -14.55
N ASN A 4 65.36 -25.95 -14.09
CA ASN A 4 66.15 -24.87 -14.69
C ASN A 4 65.54 -24.18 -15.93
N LEU A 5 65.72 -22.90 -16.24
CA LEU A 5 66.79 -21.94 -15.90
C LEU A 5 66.50 -20.63 -16.64
N PHE A 6 66.64 -19.49 -15.99
CA PHE A 6 67.45 -18.34 -16.34
C PHE A 6 67.26 -17.63 -17.70
N ILE A 7 67.21 -16.32 -17.71
CA ILE A 7 68.14 -15.25 -18.07
C ILE A 7 67.32 -13.99 -18.41
N MET A 8 67.33 -12.90 -17.74
CA MET A 8 68.26 -11.78 -17.49
C MET A 8 68.89 -11.19 -18.72
N PHE A 9 68.68 -9.90 -19.02
CA PHE A 9 69.56 -8.85 -19.53
C PHE A 9 68.76 -7.57 -19.79
N VAL A 10 68.93 -6.51 -19.07
CA VAL A 10 69.94 -5.41 -18.97
C VAL A 10 69.69 -4.25 -19.96
N LEU A 11 69.31 -3.10 -19.29
CA LEU A 11 69.71 -1.69 -19.56
C LEU A 11 69.93 -1.20 -21.01
N PHE A 12 69.29 -0.07 -21.37
CA PHE A 12 70.11 1.12 -21.72
C PHE A 12 69.24 2.40 -21.58
N SER A 13 69.78 3.37 -20.89
CA SER A 13 69.33 4.73 -20.68
C SER A 13 69.50 5.56 -21.96
N LEU A 14 68.61 6.49 -22.24
CA LEU A 14 69.01 7.76 -22.86
C LEU A 14 68.04 8.91 -22.42
N ILE A 15 68.69 9.88 -21.78
CA ILE A 15 68.10 11.16 -21.40
C ILE A 15 68.09 12.06 -22.64
N ALA A 16 66.92 12.71 -22.93
CA ALA A 16 66.92 13.91 -23.77
C ALA A 16 65.93 14.93 -23.13
N LEU A 17 66.52 15.96 -22.54
CA LEU A 17 65.78 17.19 -22.17
C LEU A 17 65.49 17.98 -23.44
N THR A 18 64.21 18.34 -23.64
CA THR A 18 63.84 19.54 -24.40
C THR A 18 62.81 20.30 -23.65
N ALA A 19 63.13 21.51 -23.24
CA ALA A 19 62.23 22.51 -22.74
C ALA A 19 61.34 22.98 -23.90
N GLY A 20 60.04 23.08 -23.66
CA GLY A 20 59.05 23.59 -24.61
C GLY A 20 57.84 24.18 -23.87
N CYS A 21 57.67 25.45 -24.05
CA CYS A 21 56.72 26.42 -23.46
C CYS A 21 55.25 25.96 -23.33
N GLY A 22 54.66 26.55 -22.33
CA GLY A 22 53.29 26.60 -21.89
C GLY A 22 52.17 26.55 -22.92
N SER A 23 51.17 25.78 -22.54
CA SER A 23 49.76 26.04 -22.86
C SER A 23 48.94 25.68 -21.65
N ALA A 24 48.25 26.69 -21.12
CA ALA A 24 47.30 26.54 -20.04
C ALA A 24 46.08 25.80 -20.56
N ASP A 25 46.10 24.47 -20.45
CA ASP A 25 44.88 23.69 -20.62
C ASP A 25 43.92 23.97 -19.46
N LYS A 26 42.89 24.77 -19.74
CA LYS A 26 41.71 24.82 -18.94
C LYS A 26 41.15 23.40 -18.79
N LYS A 27 41.34 22.79 -17.63
CA LYS A 27 40.53 21.65 -17.22
C LYS A 27 39.06 22.11 -17.25
N VAL A 28 38.38 21.82 -18.34
CA VAL A 28 36.91 21.76 -18.37
C VAL A 28 36.56 20.61 -17.41
N SER A 29 36.13 20.99 -16.25
CA SER A 29 35.53 20.06 -15.30
C SER A 29 34.21 19.62 -15.95
N ASP A 30 34.20 18.49 -16.61
CA ASP A 30 32.99 17.77 -16.98
C ASP A 30 32.25 17.38 -15.68
N LYS A 31 31.41 18.33 -15.19
CA LYS A 31 30.38 18.04 -14.22
C LYS A 31 29.20 17.36 -14.91
N ASN A 32 29.42 16.27 -15.57
CA ASN A 32 28.37 15.33 -15.95
C ASN A 32 28.51 14.07 -15.08
N GLY A 33 28.49 14.26 -13.78
CA GLY A 33 28.14 13.22 -12.85
C GLY A 33 26.63 13.02 -13.00
N SER A 34 26.20 12.04 -13.80
CA SER A 34 24.85 11.49 -13.74
C SER A 34 24.62 11.11 -12.26
N GLU A 35 23.92 11.96 -11.51
CA GLU A 35 23.49 11.60 -10.16
C GLU A 35 22.67 10.32 -10.31
N LYS A 36 23.22 9.22 -9.78
CA LYS A 36 22.58 7.91 -9.83
C LYS A 36 21.28 8.01 -9.04
N ASN A 37 20.15 7.84 -9.71
CA ASN A 37 18.85 7.88 -9.06
C ASN A 37 18.82 6.93 -7.87
N THR A 38 18.27 7.38 -6.74
CA THR A 38 18.05 6.52 -5.58
C THR A 38 16.89 5.59 -5.90
N VAL A 39 17.13 4.28 -5.84
CA VAL A 39 16.08 3.28 -6.01
C VAL A 39 15.23 3.22 -4.74
N LEU A 40 13.92 3.29 -4.90
CA LEU A 40 12.92 3.16 -3.84
C LEU A 40 11.94 2.04 -4.17
N LYS A 41 12.02 0.92 -3.44
CA LYS A 41 11.12 -0.22 -3.60
C LYS A 41 9.91 -0.08 -2.71
N ILE A 42 8.70 -0.05 -3.30
CA ILE A 42 7.45 0.08 -2.56
C ILE A 42 6.49 -1.06 -2.90
N GLY A 43 6.00 -1.75 -1.86
CA GLY A 43 4.96 -2.76 -1.99
C GLY A 43 3.57 -2.13 -2.00
N ALA A 44 2.68 -2.57 -2.89
CA ALA A 44 1.32 -2.03 -2.99
C ALA A 44 0.32 -3.10 -3.46
N THR A 45 -0.97 -2.92 -3.15
CA THR A 45 -2.02 -3.64 -3.89
C THR A 45 -2.29 -2.94 -5.24
N PRO A 46 -2.79 -3.67 -6.27
CA PRO A 46 -2.95 -3.12 -7.61
C PRO A 46 -3.79 -1.83 -7.65
N MET A 47 -4.98 -1.85 -7.07
CA MET A 47 -5.93 -0.74 -7.05
C MET A 47 -6.28 -0.34 -5.59
N PRO A 48 -6.39 0.93 -5.27
CA PRO A 48 -5.98 2.11 -6.05
C PRO A 48 -4.48 2.41 -5.87
N HIS A 49 -3.77 1.67 -5.01
CA HIS A 49 -2.46 2.00 -4.46
C HIS A 49 -1.35 2.05 -5.52
N ALA A 50 -1.16 0.96 -6.30
CA ALA A 50 -0.15 0.95 -7.37
C ALA A 50 -0.50 1.96 -8.49
N GLU A 51 -1.78 2.21 -8.75
CA GLU A 51 -2.19 3.23 -9.73
C GLU A 51 -1.80 4.64 -9.28
N ILE A 52 -1.99 4.99 -8.00
CA ILE A 52 -1.56 6.28 -7.43
C ILE A 52 -0.03 6.39 -7.45
N LEU A 53 0.69 5.31 -7.11
CA LEU A 53 2.15 5.27 -7.20
C LEU A 53 2.66 5.44 -8.64
N ASN A 54 2.02 4.81 -9.61
CA ASN A 54 2.36 4.98 -11.03
C ASN A 54 2.14 6.41 -11.50
N PHE A 55 1.12 7.11 -10.98
CA PHE A 55 0.90 8.51 -11.27
C PHE A 55 2.03 9.41 -10.75
N VAL A 56 2.56 9.17 -9.54
CA VAL A 56 3.66 9.97 -8.97
C VAL A 56 5.04 9.54 -9.43
N LYS A 57 5.20 8.35 -10.01
CA LYS A 57 6.49 7.82 -10.46
C LYS A 57 7.28 8.79 -11.36
N PRO A 58 6.71 9.42 -12.41
CA PRO A 58 7.42 10.40 -13.21
C PRO A 58 7.75 11.71 -12.45
N MET A 59 7.01 12.05 -11.41
CA MET A 59 7.31 13.19 -10.55
C MET A 59 8.56 12.91 -9.72
N LEU A 60 8.62 11.73 -9.11
CA LEU A 60 9.76 11.26 -8.31
C LEU A 60 11.03 11.09 -9.15
N ALA A 61 10.91 10.61 -10.39
CA ALA A 61 12.04 10.47 -11.31
C ALA A 61 12.72 11.81 -11.60
N LYS A 62 11.95 12.90 -11.73
CA LYS A 62 12.49 14.26 -11.90
C LYS A 62 13.26 14.76 -10.66
N GLU A 63 12.98 14.18 -9.50
CA GLU A 63 13.67 14.47 -8.24
C GLU A 63 14.80 13.46 -7.91
N GLY A 64 15.19 12.62 -8.88
CA GLY A 64 16.28 11.64 -8.73
C GLY A 64 15.89 10.40 -7.93
N VAL A 65 14.60 10.03 -7.87
CA VAL A 65 14.11 8.80 -7.24
C VAL A 65 13.55 7.85 -8.30
N ASP A 66 14.13 6.65 -8.43
CA ASP A 66 13.61 5.56 -9.25
C ASP A 66 12.64 4.70 -8.42
N LEU A 67 11.34 4.94 -8.58
CA LEU A 67 10.29 4.22 -7.86
C LEU A 67 10.04 2.85 -8.51
N GLN A 68 10.31 1.78 -7.76
CA GLN A 68 10.02 0.39 -8.12
C GLN A 68 8.82 -0.12 -7.34
N ILE A 69 7.72 -0.39 -8.03
CA ILE A 69 6.45 -0.83 -7.45
C ILE A 69 6.39 -2.34 -7.54
N ILE A 70 6.13 -3.00 -6.40
CA ILE A 70 5.99 -4.45 -6.28
C ILE A 70 4.57 -4.73 -5.82
N GLU A 71 3.78 -5.40 -6.65
CA GLU A 71 2.37 -5.65 -6.37
C GLU A 71 2.17 -6.90 -5.51
N PHE A 72 1.22 -6.81 -4.58
CA PHE A 72 0.81 -7.86 -3.67
C PHE A 72 -0.71 -8.05 -3.73
N SER A 73 -1.15 -9.28 -3.63
CA SER A 73 -2.58 -9.66 -3.65
C SER A 73 -3.15 -9.99 -2.26
N ASP A 74 -2.39 -9.76 -1.19
CA ASP A 74 -2.79 -10.01 0.20
C ASP A 74 -2.31 -8.89 1.13
N TYR A 75 -2.81 -8.89 2.38
CA TYR A 75 -2.49 -7.85 3.36
C TYR A 75 -1.39 -8.25 4.37
N VAL A 76 -0.87 -9.48 4.31
CA VAL A 76 0.12 -9.98 5.28
C VAL A 76 1.55 -9.75 4.80
N LYS A 77 1.84 -10.17 3.55
CA LYS A 77 3.19 -10.16 2.98
C LYS A 77 3.82 -8.78 2.89
N PRO A 78 3.10 -7.68 2.52
CA PRO A 78 3.77 -6.38 2.36
C PRO A 78 4.42 -5.85 3.63
N ASN A 79 3.83 -6.09 4.82
CA ASN A 79 4.42 -5.68 6.10
C ASN A 79 5.61 -6.55 6.51
N LEU A 80 5.58 -7.84 6.21
CA LEU A 80 6.70 -8.73 6.45
C LEU A 80 7.89 -8.37 5.56
N ALA A 81 7.66 -8.21 4.24
CA ALA A 81 8.69 -7.80 3.29
C ALA A 81 9.30 -6.42 3.63
N LEU A 82 8.49 -5.49 4.16
CA LEU A 82 8.99 -4.21 4.65
C LEU A 82 9.88 -4.38 5.89
N SER A 83 9.45 -5.20 6.84
CA SER A 83 10.24 -5.51 8.04
C SER A 83 11.57 -6.20 7.69
N ASP A 84 11.54 -7.13 6.74
CA ASP A 84 12.69 -7.93 6.30
C ASP A 84 13.62 -7.17 5.35
N LYS A 85 13.34 -5.86 5.09
CA LYS A 85 14.12 -4.96 4.22
C LYS A 85 14.13 -5.36 2.73
N GLU A 86 13.19 -6.17 2.29
CA GLU A 86 12.95 -6.45 0.87
C GLU A 86 12.29 -5.25 0.18
N LEU A 87 11.53 -4.46 0.95
CA LEU A 87 10.91 -3.20 0.56
C LEU A 87 11.47 -2.03 1.39
N ASP A 88 11.38 -0.83 0.86
CA ASP A 88 11.70 0.41 1.56
C ASP A 88 10.44 1.04 2.18
N ALA A 89 9.28 0.83 1.56
CA ALA A 89 7.97 1.27 2.01
C ALA A 89 6.89 0.29 1.55
N ASN A 90 5.67 0.42 2.10
CA ASN A 90 4.49 -0.17 1.48
C ASN A 90 3.29 0.79 1.52
N PHE A 91 2.34 0.57 0.62
CA PHE A 91 1.13 1.36 0.49
C PHE A 91 -0.03 0.44 0.09
N PHE A 92 -0.82 -0.01 1.10
CA PHE A 92 -1.93 -0.95 0.90
C PHE A 92 -2.92 -0.96 2.07
N GLN A 93 -2.62 -0.29 3.18
CA GLN A 93 -3.26 -0.48 4.48
C GLN A 93 -3.67 0.83 5.13
N HIS A 94 -4.71 0.77 5.96
CA HIS A 94 -5.11 1.87 6.83
C HIS A 94 -4.41 1.83 8.19
N ILE A 95 -4.43 2.94 8.90
CA ILE A 95 -3.73 3.12 10.19
C ILE A 95 -4.08 2.03 11.21
N PRO A 96 -5.36 1.71 11.53
CA PRO A 96 -5.66 0.68 12.51
C PRO A 96 -5.09 -0.70 12.17
N TYR A 97 -5.04 -1.06 10.87
CA TYR A 97 -4.43 -2.32 10.44
C TYR A 97 -2.92 -2.32 10.68
N LEU A 98 -2.22 -1.25 10.26
CA LEU A 98 -0.78 -1.12 10.47
C LEU A 98 -0.41 -1.23 11.96
N GLU A 99 -1.11 -0.47 12.81
CA GLU A 99 -0.84 -0.44 14.25
C GLU A 99 -1.07 -1.80 14.91
N LYS A 100 -2.18 -2.45 14.60
CA LYS A 100 -2.51 -3.79 15.12
C LYS A 100 -1.50 -4.83 14.65
N PHE A 101 -1.24 -4.89 13.35
CA PHE A 101 -0.31 -5.85 12.75
C PHE A 101 1.13 -5.67 13.29
N ALA A 102 1.61 -4.43 13.36
CA ALA A 102 2.94 -4.12 13.87
C ALA A 102 3.09 -4.46 15.35
N THR A 103 2.07 -4.16 16.15
CA THR A 103 2.08 -4.44 17.60
C THR A 103 2.06 -5.94 17.87
N GLU A 104 1.16 -6.69 17.24
CA GLU A 104 1.02 -8.13 17.46
C GLU A 104 2.27 -8.93 17.06
N ARG A 105 3.01 -8.44 16.07
CA ARG A 105 4.23 -9.10 15.55
C ARG A 105 5.52 -8.45 16.00
N ASN A 106 5.42 -7.42 16.85
CA ASN A 106 6.56 -6.64 17.33
C ASN A 106 7.45 -6.12 16.18
N LEU A 107 6.82 -5.59 15.12
CA LEU A 107 7.51 -5.04 13.97
C LEU A 107 7.75 -3.53 14.14
N PRO A 108 8.95 -3.01 13.85
CA PRO A 108 9.27 -1.60 14.00
C PRO A 108 8.76 -0.77 12.81
N LEU A 109 7.46 -0.87 12.52
CA LEU A 109 6.81 -0.15 11.41
C LEU A 109 6.07 1.09 11.94
N MET A 110 5.90 2.09 11.05
CA MET A 110 5.15 3.30 11.33
C MET A 110 4.54 3.88 10.05
N SER A 111 3.50 4.70 10.22
CA SER A 111 2.94 5.51 9.14
C SER A 111 3.85 6.68 8.81
N LEU A 112 4.16 6.87 7.52
CA LEU A 112 4.86 8.04 7.00
C LEU A 112 3.88 9.18 6.67
N VAL A 113 2.82 8.87 5.91
CA VAL A 113 1.87 9.86 5.41
C VAL A 113 0.52 9.22 5.11
N LYS A 114 -0.56 9.96 5.40
CA LYS A 114 -1.93 9.61 4.99
C LYS A 114 -2.15 10.03 3.55
N VAL A 115 -2.81 9.19 2.76
CA VAL A 115 -3.05 9.49 1.33
C VAL A 115 -4.53 9.52 0.99
N HIS A 116 -5.31 8.48 1.34
CA HIS A 116 -6.72 8.41 0.95
C HIS A 116 -7.54 7.54 1.90
N ILE A 117 -8.85 7.64 1.79
CA ILE A 117 -9.82 6.76 2.43
C ILE A 117 -10.53 5.95 1.36
N GLU A 118 -10.80 4.68 1.66
CA GLU A 118 -11.59 3.77 0.86
C GLU A 118 -12.81 3.31 1.67
N PRO A 119 -13.99 3.91 1.47
CA PRO A 119 -15.20 3.47 2.18
C PRO A 119 -15.51 2.00 1.87
N MET A 120 -15.50 1.15 2.89
CA MET A 120 -15.87 -0.26 2.76
C MET A 120 -17.37 -0.40 2.50
N GLY A 121 -17.78 -1.39 1.69
CA GLY A 121 -19.17 -1.57 1.29
C GLY A 121 -19.73 -2.97 1.51
N ILE A 122 -21.06 -3.06 1.58
CA ILE A 122 -21.82 -4.31 1.54
C ILE A 122 -22.26 -4.56 0.10
N TYR A 123 -22.00 -5.73 -0.43
CA TYR A 123 -22.32 -6.12 -1.81
C TYR A 123 -23.15 -7.40 -1.84
N SER A 124 -23.88 -7.61 -2.93
CA SER A 124 -24.61 -8.85 -3.21
C SER A 124 -24.68 -9.12 -4.71
N ALA A 125 -24.67 -10.39 -5.07
CA ALA A 125 -24.95 -10.83 -6.44
C ALA A 125 -26.45 -10.92 -6.72
N SER A 126 -27.29 -11.12 -5.71
CA SER A 126 -28.74 -11.43 -5.85
C SER A 126 -29.66 -10.38 -5.24
N ILE A 127 -29.29 -9.78 -4.11
CA ILE A 127 -30.08 -8.79 -3.39
C ILE A 127 -29.82 -7.39 -3.98
N LYS A 128 -30.87 -6.57 -4.12
CA LYS A 128 -30.78 -5.21 -4.69
C LYS A 128 -31.01 -4.09 -3.69
N ASP A 129 -31.65 -4.37 -2.57
CA ASP A 129 -31.84 -3.42 -1.45
C ASP A 129 -31.41 -4.13 -0.15
N ILE A 130 -30.69 -3.42 0.71
CA ILE A 130 -30.21 -3.94 2.00
C ILE A 130 -31.38 -4.39 2.90
N LYS A 131 -32.56 -3.83 2.71
CA LYS A 131 -33.79 -4.19 3.44
C LYS A 131 -34.31 -5.59 3.09
N ASP A 132 -33.97 -6.09 1.88
CA ASP A 132 -34.40 -7.38 1.37
C ASP A 132 -33.55 -8.54 1.90
N VAL A 133 -32.55 -8.26 2.73
CA VAL A 133 -31.78 -9.29 3.43
C VAL A 133 -32.74 -10.10 4.33
N PHE A 134 -32.86 -11.40 4.08
CA PHE A 134 -33.79 -12.28 4.74
C PHE A 134 -33.21 -12.99 5.96
N ASN A 135 -34.05 -13.65 6.74
CA ASN A 135 -33.66 -14.39 7.93
C ASN A 135 -32.79 -15.60 7.57
N GLY A 136 -31.69 -15.79 8.27
CA GLY A 136 -30.73 -16.87 8.04
C GLY A 136 -29.79 -16.63 6.86
N ALA A 137 -29.78 -15.43 6.28
CA ALA A 137 -28.84 -15.05 5.21
C ALA A 137 -27.39 -15.22 5.65
N ARG A 138 -26.55 -15.75 4.75
CA ARG A 138 -25.10 -15.88 4.95
C ARG A 138 -24.43 -14.55 4.60
N VAL A 139 -23.48 -14.14 5.44
CA VAL A 139 -22.77 -12.88 5.33
C VAL A 139 -21.28 -13.15 5.42
N SER A 140 -20.52 -12.93 4.36
CA SER A 140 -19.05 -13.02 4.44
C SER A 140 -18.43 -11.68 4.84
N ILE A 141 -17.44 -11.75 5.73
CA ILE A 141 -16.67 -10.60 6.23
C ILE A 141 -15.17 -10.94 6.24
N PRO A 142 -14.26 -9.93 6.27
CA PRO A 142 -12.83 -10.18 6.46
C PRO A 142 -12.54 -10.89 7.78
N ASN A 143 -11.56 -11.80 7.76
CA ASN A 143 -11.12 -12.55 8.95
C ASN A 143 -9.98 -11.88 9.72
N ASP A 144 -9.44 -10.76 9.25
CA ASP A 144 -8.45 -10.02 10.02
C ASP A 144 -9.13 -9.15 11.10
N PRO A 145 -8.49 -8.98 12.27
CA PRO A 145 -9.13 -8.37 13.44
C PRO A 145 -9.68 -6.96 13.21
N THR A 146 -9.03 -6.16 12.36
CA THR A 146 -9.44 -4.77 12.14
C THR A 146 -10.51 -4.62 11.08
N ASN A 147 -10.40 -5.32 9.95
CA ASN A 147 -11.42 -5.27 8.91
C ASN A 147 -12.65 -6.11 9.27
N GLY A 148 -12.49 -7.21 10.03
CA GLY A 148 -13.62 -7.96 10.59
C GLY A 148 -14.48 -7.09 11.50
N GLY A 149 -13.87 -6.40 12.47
CA GLY A 149 -14.59 -5.47 13.36
C GLY A 149 -15.21 -4.28 12.62
N ARG A 150 -14.51 -3.74 11.61
CA ARG A 150 -15.01 -2.70 10.70
C ARG A 150 -16.24 -3.18 9.94
N ALA A 151 -16.19 -4.40 9.39
CA ALA A 151 -17.33 -5.01 8.67
C ALA A 151 -18.54 -5.20 9.58
N LEU A 152 -18.35 -5.67 10.81
CA LEU A 152 -19.44 -5.78 11.80
C LEU A 152 -20.04 -4.42 12.14
N SER A 153 -19.22 -3.37 12.25
CA SER A 153 -19.68 -2.00 12.48
C SER A 153 -20.52 -1.47 11.31
N ILE A 154 -20.16 -1.83 10.08
CA ILE A 154 -20.93 -1.48 8.87
C ILE A 154 -22.27 -2.23 8.83
N LEU A 155 -22.28 -3.52 9.18
CA LEU A 155 -23.52 -4.29 9.31
C LEU A 155 -24.44 -3.72 10.39
N GLN A 156 -23.90 -3.24 11.50
CA GLN A 156 -24.65 -2.50 12.53
C GLN A 156 -25.20 -1.19 11.99
N ALA A 157 -24.40 -0.38 11.29
CA ALA A 157 -24.85 0.88 10.69
C ALA A 157 -25.94 0.67 9.64
N ALA A 158 -25.90 -0.46 8.92
CA ALA A 158 -26.95 -0.89 8.00
C ALA A 158 -28.22 -1.43 8.71
N GLY A 159 -28.23 -1.50 10.05
CA GLY A 159 -29.38 -1.97 10.84
C GLY A 159 -29.56 -3.48 10.87
N LEU A 160 -28.57 -4.26 10.44
CA LEU A 160 -28.69 -5.71 10.32
C LEU A 160 -28.36 -6.46 11.61
N LEU A 161 -27.54 -5.88 12.50
CA LEU A 161 -27.19 -6.45 13.81
C LEU A 161 -26.86 -5.34 14.81
N LYS A 162 -26.63 -5.69 16.08
CA LYS A 162 -26.11 -4.76 17.10
C LYS A 162 -24.90 -5.38 17.79
N LEU A 163 -23.87 -4.57 17.98
CA LEU A 163 -22.66 -4.92 18.72
C LEU A 163 -22.75 -4.41 20.16
N LYS A 164 -22.00 -5.04 21.04
CA LYS A 164 -21.74 -4.56 22.40
C LYS A 164 -21.17 -3.14 22.36
N ILE A 165 -21.62 -2.30 23.26
CA ILE A 165 -21.17 -0.90 23.33
C ILE A 165 -19.65 -0.84 23.59
N GLY A 166 -18.96 -0.01 22.83
CA GLY A 166 -17.52 0.30 23.04
C GLY A 166 -16.53 -0.67 22.42
N VAL A 167 -16.97 -1.69 21.64
CA VAL A 167 -16.03 -2.65 21.01
C VAL A 167 -15.13 -2.01 19.93
N GLY A 168 -15.56 -0.93 19.30
CA GLY A 168 -14.79 -0.21 18.29
C GLY A 168 -14.31 -1.09 17.13
N VAL A 169 -13.11 -0.76 16.60
CA VAL A 169 -12.48 -1.47 15.48
C VAL A 169 -12.02 -2.91 15.81
N GLY A 170 -11.99 -3.28 17.09
CA GLY A 170 -11.60 -4.62 17.54
C GLY A 170 -12.78 -5.55 17.78
N GLY A 171 -14.00 -5.16 17.37
CA GLY A 171 -15.21 -5.99 17.52
C GLY A 171 -15.07 -7.34 16.80
N THR A 172 -15.63 -8.39 17.41
CA THR A 172 -15.64 -9.76 16.89
C THR A 172 -17.08 -10.28 16.77
N VAL A 173 -17.27 -11.40 16.11
CA VAL A 173 -18.58 -12.06 16.02
C VAL A 173 -19.16 -12.36 17.41
N ALA A 174 -18.31 -12.63 18.41
CA ALA A 174 -18.73 -12.84 19.80
C ALA A 174 -19.28 -11.59 20.50
N ASP A 175 -19.06 -10.41 19.93
CA ASP A 175 -19.56 -9.14 20.46
C ASP A 175 -20.93 -8.75 19.88
N ILE A 176 -21.55 -9.60 19.05
CA ILE A 176 -22.90 -9.40 18.53
C ILE A 176 -23.90 -9.66 19.67
N VAL A 177 -24.60 -8.63 20.10
CA VAL A 177 -25.62 -8.72 21.17
C VAL A 177 -27.05 -8.82 20.62
N SER A 178 -27.27 -8.50 19.34
CA SER A 178 -28.57 -8.66 18.68
C SER A 178 -28.34 -9.00 17.20
N ASN A 179 -28.97 -10.07 16.75
CA ASN A 179 -28.98 -10.55 15.38
C ASN A 179 -30.40 -10.95 14.99
N PRO A 180 -31.30 -9.96 14.77
CA PRO A 180 -32.74 -10.22 14.61
C PRO A 180 -33.09 -10.99 13.34
N LYS A 181 -32.16 -11.01 12.35
CA LYS A 181 -32.33 -11.78 11.12
C LYS A 181 -31.58 -13.12 11.14
N GLU A 182 -31.01 -13.52 12.27
CA GLU A 182 -30.28 -14.78 12.42
C GLU A 182 -29.19 -14.96 11.35
N LEU A 183 -28.50 -13.86 11.01
CA LEU A 183 -27.46 -13.85 9.99
C LEU A 183 -26.35 -14.84 10.35
N LYS A 184 -25.89 -15.57 9.35
CA LYS A 184 -24.79 -16.52 9.48
C LYS A 184 -23.51 -15.87 9.01
N ILE A 185 -22.70 -15.39 9.95
CA ILE A 185 -21.43 -14.71 9.64
C ILE A 185 -20.37 -15.74 9.29
N VAL A 186 -19.70 -15.52 8.15
CA VAL A 186 -18.60 -16.34 7.65
C VAL A 186 -17.36 -15.45 7.50
N GLU A 187 -16.32 -15.72 8.28
CA GLU A 187 -15.07 -14.96 8.25
C GLU A 187 -14.10 -15.62 7.27
N ILE A 188 -13.68 -14.88 6.24
CA ILE A 188 -12.76 -15.36 5.20
C ILE A 188 -11.69 -14.31 4.90
N GLU A 189 -10.62 -14.71 4.25
CA GLU A 189 -9.57 -13.80 3.81
C GLU A 189 -10.14 -12.69 2.90
N ALA A 190 -9.74 -11.43 3.15
CA ALA A 190 -10.29 -10.27 2.47
C ALA A 190 -10.20 -10.36 0.94
N ALA A 191 -9.10 -10.90 0.40
CA ALA A 191 -8.91 -11.10 -1.04
C ALA A 191 -9.90 -12.09 -1.68
N LEU A 192 -10.55 -12.96 -0.88
CA LEU A 192 -11.51 -13.95 -1.36
C LEU A 192 -12.97 -13.46 -1.31
N LEU A 193 -13.23 -12.36 -0.61
CA LEU A 193 -14.60 -11.83 -0.42
C LEU A 193 -15.36 -11.57 -1.73
N PRO A 194 -14.77 -10.96 -2.78
CA PRO A 194 -15.49 -10.77 -4.03
C PRO A 194 -15.95 -12.09 -4.67
N ARG A 195 -15.13 -13.15 -4.54
CA ARG A 195 -15.47 -14.48 -5.09
C ARG A 195 -16.56 -15.17 -4.29
N SER A 196 -16.67 -14.90 -3.00
CA SER A 196 -17.70 -15.47 -2.13
C SER A 196 -19.12 -15.00 -2.45
N LEU A 197 -19.30 -13.94 -3.27
CA LEU A 197 -20.61 -13.42 -3.65
C LEU A 197 -21.50 -14.44 -4.38
N GLY A 198 -20.93 -15.51 -4.94
CA GLY A 198 -21.67 -16.64 -5.49
C GLY A 198 -22.18 -17.63 -4.43
N ASP A 199 -21.63 -17.58 -3.22
CA ASP A 199 -21.87 -18.56 -2.16
C ASP A 199 -22.61 -17.98 -0.95
N VAL A 200 -22.71 -16.64 -0.85
CA VAL A 200 -23.36 -15.93 0.26
C VAL A 200 -24.36 -14.91 -0.28
N GLU A 201 -25.31 -14.52 0.58
CA GLU A 201 -26.33 -13.55 0.22
C GLU A 201 -25.80 -12.12 0.17
N ILE A 202 -24.91 -11.75 1.10
CA ILE A 202 -24.19 -10.47 1.10
C ILE A 202 -22.75 -10.66 1.57
N SER A 203 -21.87 -9.78 1.12
CA SER A 203 -20.46 -9.74 1.51
C SER A 203 -20.03 -8.32 1.85
N VAL A 204 -19.26 -8.15 2.93
CA VAL A 204 -18.67 -6.85 3.29
C VAL A 204 -17.25 -6.83 2.77
N ILE A 205 -16.99 -6.03 1.73
CA ILE A 205 -15.76 -6.10 0.93
C ILE A 205 -14.98 -4.80 1.04
N ASN A 206 -13.67 -4.90 1.27
CA ASN A 206 -12.73 -3.78 1.15
C ASN A 206 -12.73 -3.22 -0.28
N SER A 207 -12.73 -1.90 -0.41
CA SER A 207 -12.96 -1.25 -1.72
C SER A 207 -11.88 -1.56 -2.76
N ASN A 208 -10.62 -1.75 -2.36
CA ASN A 208 -9.59 -2.17 -3.30
C ASN A 208 -9.93 -3.53 -3.95
N PHE A 209 -10.31 -4.54 -3.17
CA PHE A 209 -10.72 -5.85 -3.71
C PHE A 209 -12.04 -5.80 -4.46
N ALA A 210 -12.97 -4.93 -4.04
CA ALA A 210 -14.20 -4.68 -4.80
C ALA A 210 -13.87 -4.12 -6.20
N MET A 211 -13.03 -3.10 -6.27
CA MET A 211 -12.60 -2.49 -7.55
C MET A 211 -11.83 -3.47 -8.43
N GLU A 212 -10.92 -4.27 -7.87
CA GLU A 212 -10.19 -5.33 -8.59
C GLU A 212 -11.15 -6.39 -9.19
N ALA A 213 -12.28 -6.62 -8.54
CA ALA A 213 -13.35 -7.51 -9.03
C ALA A 213 -14.38 -6.79 -9.94
N ASN A 214 -14.08 -5.56 -10.38
CA ASN A 214 -14.97 -4.72 -11.21
C ASN A 214 -16.30 -4.33 -10.51
N LEU A 215 -16.37 -4.36 -9.20
CA LEU A 215 -17.47 -3.78 -8.42
C LEU A 215 -17.17 -2.31 -8.17
N ASN A 216 -18.16 -1.46 -8.44
CA ASN A 216 -18.03 -0.01 -8.19
C ASN A 216 -18.51 0.32 -6.77
N PRO A 217 -17.64 0.79 -5.85
CA PRO A 217 -18.03 1.05 -4.46
C PRO A 217 -19.14 2.10 -4.28
N VAL A 218 -19.34 2.97 -5.27
CA VAL A 218 -20.37 4.02 -5.22
C VAL A 218 -21.70 3.55 -5.80
N LYS A 219 -21.68 2.64 -6.80
CA LYS A 219 -22.88 2.26 -7.55
C LYS A 219 -23.43 0.89 -7.17
N ASP A 220 -22.54 -0.06 -6.84
CA ASP A 220 -22.88 -1.46 -6.68
C ASP A 220 -23.02 -1.87 -5.21
N ALA A 221 -22.53 -1.04 -4.28
CA ALA A 221 -22.68 -1.30 -2.85
C ALA A 221 -24.13 -1.05 -2.41
N LEU A 222 -24.75 -2.01 -1.72
CA LEU A 222 -26.04 -1.89 -1.08
C LEU A 222 -26.02 -0.92 0.11
N PHE A 223 -24.87 -0.81 0.75
CA PHE A 223 -24.58 0.10 1.84
C PHE A 223 -23.09 0.37 1.89
N SER A 224 -22.68 1.61 2.15
CA SER A 224 -21.28 2.01 2.25
C SER A 224 -21.01 2.71 3.56
N GLU A 225 -19.80 2.56 4.05
CA GLU A 225 -19.26 3.29 5.18
C GLU A 225 -19.28 4.81 4.92
N PRO A 226 -19.43 5.65 5.96
CA PRO A 226 -19.27 7.10 5.85
C PRO A 226 -17.89 7.51 5.32
N LYS A 227 -17.85 8.64 4.60
CA LYS A 227 -16.62 9.13 3.95
C LYS A 227 -15.59 9.72 4.92
N ASP A 228 -15.97 10.04 6.13
CA ASP A 228 -15.17 10.60 7.22
C ASP A 228 -14.66 9.54 8.21
N SER A 229 -14.46 8.34 7.71
CA SER A 229 -14.03 7.19 8.52
C SER A 229 -12.56 7.32 8.99
N PRO A 230 -12.19 6.68 10.13
CA PRO A 230 -10.83 6.72 10.65
C PRO A 230 -9.82 5.86 9.85
N TYR A 231 -10.27 5.19 8.81
CA TYR A 231 -9.50 4.21 8.06
C TYR A 231 -8.71 4.81 6.89
N ALA A 232 -7.99 5.93 7.17
CA ALA A 232 -7.10 6.50 6.16
C ALA A 232 -5.98 5.53 5.79
N ASN A 233 -5.82 5.27 4.50
CA ASN A 233 -4.72 4.50 3.94
C ASN A 233 -3.43 5.31 3.97
N VAL A 234 -2.35 4.66 4.34
CA VAL A 234 -1.05 5.26 4.61
C VAL A 234 0.08 4.58 3.86
N VAL A 235 1.11 5.33 3.56
CA VAL A 235 2.43 4.74 3.30
C VAL A 235 3.04 4.35 4.64
N ALA A 236 3.43 3.09 4.78
CA ALA A 236 4.15 2.60 5.93
C ALA A 236 5.64 2.42 5.61
N ILE A 237 6.47 2.70 6.60
CA ILE A 237 7.94 2.59 6.57
C ILE A 237 8.44 1.93 7.85
N ARG A 238 9.71 1.55 7.89
CA ARG A 238 10.38 1.19 9.16
C ARG A 238 10.62 2.45 10.00
N LYS A 239 10.51 2.31 11.31
CA LYS A 239 10.89 3.38 12.27
C LYS A 239 12.38 3.74 12.08
N GLY A 240 12.67 5.03 11.97
CA GLY A 240 14.00 5.57 11.71
C GLY A 240 14.28 5.91 10.23
N ASP A 241 13.42 5.49 9.31
CA ASP A 241 13.54 5.82 7.88
C ASP A 241 12.83 7.13 7.48
N GLU A 242 12.07 7.75 8.39
CA GLU A 242 11.21 8.91 8.11
C GLU A 242 11.97 10.17 7.65
N LYS A 243 13.26 10.27 7.95
CA LYS A 243 14.10 11.40 7.56
C LYS A 243 14.91 11.18 6.28
N LYS A 244 14.80 10.02 5.67
CA LYS A 244 15.47 9.74 4.40
C LYS A 244 14.95 10.66 3.29
N PRO A 245 15.82 11.25 2.47
CA PRO A 245 15.40 12.21 1.44
C PRO A 245 14.34 11.63 0.48
N GLU A 246 14.48 10.37 0.07
CA GLU A 246 13.55 9.68 -0.81
C GLU A 246 12.17 9.49 -0.16
N MET A 247 12.09 9.29 1.16
CA MET A 247 10.83 9.18 1.90
C MET A 247 10.10 10.53 1.99
N ILE A 248 10.86 11.60 2.21
CA ILE A 248 10.33 12.97 2.21
C ILE A 248 9.76 13.33 0.84
N LYS A 249 10.50 12.99 -0.24
CA LYS A 249 10.04 13.21 -1.63
C LYS A 249 8.78 12.40 -1.93
N LEU A 250 8.74 11.12 -1.53
CA LEU A 250 7.57 10.26 -1.69
C LEU A 250 6.34 10.83 -0.97
N ALA A 251 6.48 11.21 0.29
CA ALA A 251 5.38 11.79 1.07
C ALA A 251 4.85 13.08 0.42
N LYS A 252 5.75 13.99 0.00
CA LYS A 252 5.39 15.24 -0.68
C LYS A 252 4.67 14.98 -2.02
N ALA A 253 5.17 14.04 -2.83
CA ALA A 253 4.55 13.70 -4.10
C ALA A 253 3.14 13.14 -3.91
N LEU A 254 2.94 12.22 -2.95
CA LEU A 254 1.66 11.58 -2.68
C LEU A 254 0.60 12.49 -2.06
N THR A 255 1.01 13.64 -1.49
CA THR A 255 0.09 14.63 -0.91
C THR A 255 0.01 15.92 -1.74
N SER A 256 0.42 15.84 -2.99
CA SER A 256 0.39 16.99 -3.90
C SER A 256 -1.03 17.29 -4.40
N PRO A 257 -1.30 18.54 -4.84
CA PRO A 257 -2.57 18.91 -5.48
C PRO A 257 -2.89 18.06 -6.70
N GLU A 258 -1.86 17.65 -7.46
CA GLU A 258 -2.01 16.81 -8.65
C GLU A 258 -2.53 15.41 -8.30
N VAL A 259 -2.04 14.81 -7.21
CA VAL A 259 -2.54 13.52 -6.70
C VAL A 259 -3.97 13.66 -6.19
N ARG A 260 -4.29 14.75 -5.50
CA ARG A 260 -5.67 15.04 -5.07
C ARG A 260 -6.61 15.05 -6.28
N GLN A 261 -6.26 15.79 -7.32
CA GLN A 261 -7.08 15.89 -8.53
C GLN A 261 -7.18 14.54 -9.24
N PHE A 262 -6.07 13.81 -9.38
CA PHE A 262 -6.06 12.47 -9.97
C PHE A 262 -7.02 11.52 -9.25
N ILE A 263 -7.01 11.49 -7.90
CA ILE A 263 -7.91 10.65 -7.11
C ILE A 263 -9.38 11.02 -7.37
N LEU A 264 -9.70 12.30 -7.33
CA LEU A 264 -11.07 12.78 -7.54
C LEU A 264 -11.61 12.43 -8.94
N ASP A 265 -10.80 12.64 -9.97
CA ASP A 265 -11.20 12.42 -11.37
C ASP A 265 -11.31 10.93 -11.70
N LYS A 266 -10.36 10.13 -11.22
CA LYS A 266 -10.30 8.72 -11.55
C LYS A 266 -11.33 7.89 -10.79
N TYR A 267 -11.42 8.06 -9.48
CA TYR A 267 -12.22 7.18 -8.62
C TYR A 267 -13.62 7.71 -8.31
N LYS A 268 -13.90 8.99 -8.60
CA LYS A 268 -15.25 9.60 -8.55
C LYS A 268 -16.02 9.31 -7.25
N GLY A 269 -15.31 9.31 -6.11
CA GLY A 269 -15.85 9.09 -4.78
C GLY A 269 -15.71 7.67 -4.23
N ALA A 270 -15.23 6.69 -5.01
CA ALA A 270 -14.85 5.37 -4.52
C ALA A 270 -13.56 5.43 -3.66
N VAL A 271 -12.70 6.39 -3.97
CA VAL A 271 -11.48 6.72 -3.20
C VAL A 271 -11.50 8.23 -2.94
N ILE A 272 -11.14 8.63 -1.72
CA ILE A 272 -11.28 10.01 -1.23
C ILE A 272 -9.93 10.48 -0.69
N PRO A 273 -9.37 11.63 -1.16
CA PRO A 273 -8.14 12.17 -0.60
C PRO A 273 -8.26 12.45 0.90
N ALA A 274 -7.22 12.09 1.68
CA ALA A 274 -7.17 12.24 3.15
C ALA A 274 -6.10 13.23 3.63
N PHE A 275 -5.71 14.18 2.77
CA PHE A 275 -4.71 15.21 3.03
C PHE A 275 -5.15 16.56 2.53
#